data_f3a6836ec40127c495b2b01176688eee
#
_entry.id   f3a6836ec40127c495b2b01176688eee
#
_cell.length_a   1.000
_cell.length_b   1.000
_cell.length_c   1.000
_cell.angle_alpha   90.00
_cell.angle_beta   90.00
_cell.angle_gamma   90.00
#
_symmetry.space_group_name_H-M   'P 1'
#
loop_
_entity.id
_entity.type
_entity.pdbx_description
1 polymer ?
#
loop_
_entity_poly.entity_id
_entity_poly.type
_entity_poly.pdbx_seq_one_letter_code
_entity_poly.pdbx_strand_id
1 'polypeptide(L)'
;MTFKYEEVTPSAAEFCELRVAAGLSAKSLKAAQIALPNSLYAISIRKEGSLIAMGRVVGDGACNFEVVDVAVDPNYQGMGLGKRVMEYIDMYLSSVALEGSYISMIADEPAFYEKLGYRLVSPSCQGMTKKFNPCN
;
A
#
# COMPACT_ATOMS: atom_id res chain seq x y z
N MET A 1 7.88 -18.76 -13.21
CA MET A 1 7.36 -18.67 -11.82
C MET A 1 5.97 -18.07 -11.88
N THR A 2 5.00 -18.74 -11.26
CA THR A 2 3.59 -18.34 -11.36
C THR A 2 3.15 -17.63 -10.09
N PHE A 3 2.65 -16.42 -10.25
CA PHE A 3 2.08 -15.64 -9.16
C PHE A 3 0.57 -15.53 -9.32
N LYS A 4 -0.14 -15.51 -8.20
CA LYS A 4 -1.57 -15.30 -8.18
C LYS A 4 -1.86 -13.88 -7.71
N TYR A 5 -2.65 -13.16 -8.50
CA TYR A 5 -3.05 -11.77 -8.24
C TYR A 5 -4.50 -11.76 -7.78
N GLU A 6 -4.75 -11.25 -6.58
CA GLU A 6 -6.09 -11.21 -6.00
C GLU A 6 -6.40 -9.80 -5.51
N GLU A 7 -7.49 -9.24 -5.98
CA GLU A 7 -7.92 -7.89 -5.58
C GLU A 7 -8.73 -7.96 -4.29
N VAL A 8 -8.10 -8.50 -3.25
CA VAL A 8 -8.67 -8.68 -1.92
C VAL A 8 -7.61 -8.36 -0.87
N THR A 9 -8.05 -8.09 0.35
CA THR A 9 -7.12 -7.91 1.47
C THR A 9 -6.54 -9.24 1.91
N PRO A 10 -5.28 -9.25 2.37
CA PRO A 10 -4.72 -10.44 3.02
C PRO A 10 -5.32 -10.64 4.41
N SER A 11 -5.01 -11.73 5.05
CA SER A 11 -5.36 -11.90 6.46
C SER A 11 -4.57 -10.91 7.31
N ALA A 12 -5.10 -10.60 8.50
CA ALA A 12 -4.42 -9.67 9.42
C ALA A 12 -3.03 -10.17 9.81
N ALA A 13 -2.88 -11.47 10.05
CA ALA A 13 -1.60 -12.06 10.42
C ALA A 13 -0.57 -11.94 9.29
N GLU A 14 -0.94 -12.31 8.06
CA GLU A 14 -0.07 -12.18 6.90
C GLU A 14 0.33 -10.73 6.63
N PHE A 15 -0.63 -9.84 6.75
CA PHE A 15 -0.40 -8.40 6.58
C PHE A 15 0.67 -7.90 7.54
N CYS A 16 0.52 -8.21 8.83
CA CYS A 16 1.48 -7.79 9.85
C CYS A 16 2.88 -8.36 9.59
N GLU A 17 2.96 -9.64 9.22
CA GLU A 17 4.23 -10.30 8.93
C GLU A 17 4.93 -9.69 7.72
N LEU A 18 4.21 -9.47 6.63
CA LEU A 18 4.80 -8.91 5.42
C LEU A 18 5.28 -7.48 5.63
N ARG A 19 4.55 -6.67 6.39
CA ARG A 19 4.99 -5.31 6.70
C ARG A 19 6.38 -5.32 7.35
N VAL A 20 6.55 -6.14 8.38
CA VAL A 20 7.83 -6.22 9.09
C VAL A 20 8.93 -6.78 8.20
N ALA A 21 8.64 -7.84 7.46
CA ALA A 21 9.60 -8.45 6.54
C ALA A 21 10.08 -7.46 5.47
N ALA A 22 9.20 -6.61 4.99
CA ALA A 22 9.51 -5.62 3.96
C ALA A 22 10.15 -4.34 4.52
N GLY A 23 10.33 -4.23 5.83
CA GLY A 23 10.97 -3.07 6.45
C GLY A 23 10.02 -1.95 6.83
N LEU A 24 8.71 -2.18 6.76
CA LEU A 24 7.72 -1.20 7.20
C LEU A 24 7.51 -1.30 8.72
N SER A 25 6.96 -0.25 9.32
CA SER A 25 6.70 -0.25 10.76
C SER A 25 5.68 -1.33 11.15
N ALA A 26 5.86 -1.91 12.33
CA ALA A 26 4.95 -2.93 12.85
C ALA A 26 3.56 -2.34 13.13
N LYS A 27 2.53 -3.12 12.88
CA LYS A 27 1.16 -2.82 13.28
C LYS A 27 0.67 -3.95 14.19
N SER A 28 -0.16 -3.62 15.16
CA SER A 28 -0.74 -4.64 16.02
C SER A 28 -1.74 -5.49 15.22
N LEU A 29 -1.91 -6.74 15.63
CA LEU A 29 -2.89 -7.62 15.00
C LEU A 29 -4.30 -7.03 15.10
N LYS A 30 -4.64 -6.45 16.26
CA LYS A 30 -5.94 -5.82 16.48
C LYS A 30 -6.16 -4.65 15.50
N ALA A 31 -5.15 -3.81 15.30
CA ALA A 31 -5.25 -2.70 14.36
C ALA A 31 -5.46 -3.21 12.93
N ALA A 32 -4.74 -4.25 12.53
CA ALA A 32 -4.90 -4.84 11.20
C ALA A 32 -6.29 -5.44 11.00
N GLN A 33 -6.83 -6.12 12.02
CA GLN A 33 -8.16 -6.71 11.98
C GLN A 33 -9.25 -5.65 11.75
N ILE A 34 -9.07 -4.45 12.31
CA ILE A 34 -10.00 -3.34 12.13
C ILE A 34 -9.76 -2.66 10.77
N ALA A 35 -8.51 -2.45 10.42
CA ALA A 35 -8.13 -1.66 9.25
C ALA A 35 -8.48 -2.34 7.92
N LEU A 36 -8.16 -3.62 7.79
CA LEU A 36 -8.29 -4.30 6.49
C LEU A 36 -9.70 -4.29 5.93
N PRO A 37 -10.76 -4.53 6.72
CA PRO A 37 -12.14 -4.43 6.19
C PRO A 37 -12.54 -3.01 5.75
N ASN A 38 -11.79 -1.99 6.17
CA ASN A 38 -12.06 -0.60 5.83
C ASN A 38 -11.22 -0.11 4.63
N SER A 39 -10.57 -1.00 3.92
CA SER A 39 -9.83 -0.66 2.71
C SER A 39 -10.80 -0.31 1.58
N LEU A 40 -10.50 0.74 0.83
CA LEU A 40 -11.24 1.03 -0.41
C LEU A 40 -10.84 0.05 -1.51
N TYR A 41 -9.58 -0.34 -1.52
CA TYR A 41 -9.04 -1.27 -2.50
C TYR A 41 -7.84 -1.99 -1.91
N ALA A 42 -7.61 -3.20 -2.34
CA ALA A 42 -6.43 -3.97 -1.97
C ALA A 42 -6.04 -4.91 -3.09
N ILE A 43 -4.74 -5.14 -3.22
CA ILE A 43 -4.17 -6.14 -4.10
C ILE A 43 -3.22 -7.02 -3.28
N SER A 44 -3.38 -8.32 -3.41
CA SER A 44 -2.51 -9.33 -2.80
C SER A 44 -1.90 -10.17 -3.91
N ILE A 45 -0.59 -10.37 -3.85
CA ILE A 45 0.11 -11.24 -4.78
C ILE A 45 0.64 -12.41 -3.99
N ARG A 46 0.32 -13.63 -4.45
CA ARG A 46 0.69 -14.86 -3.76
C ARG A 46 1.52 -15.78 -4.65
N LYS A 47 2.40 -16.52 -4.01
CA LYS A 47 3.10 -17.65 -4.64
C LYS A 47 2.86 -18.87 -3.76
N GLU A 48 2.25 -19.90 -4.34
CA GLU A 48 1.97 -21.16 -3.63
C GLU A 48 1.26 -20.92 -2.30
N GLY A 49 0.29 -20.01 -2.30
CA GLY A 49 -0.51 -19.69 -1.13
C GLY A 49 0.11 -18.65 -0.18
N SER A 50 1.39 -18.36 -0.32
CA SER A 50 2.06 -17.39 0.56
C SER A 50 1.93 -15.98 0.02
N LEU A 51 1.59 -15.03 0.87
CA LEU A 51 1.53 -13.61 0.53
C LEU A 51 2.96 -13.08 0.35
N ILE A 52 3.27 -12.60 -0.87
CA ILE A 52 4.62 -12.12 -1.18
C ILE A 52 4.65 -10.64 -1.54
N ALA A 53 3.52 -10.05 -1.88
CA ALA A 53 3.44 -8.61 -2.14
C ALA A 53 2.01 -8.14 -1.90
N MET A 54 1.86 -6.86 -1.59
CA MET A 54 0.55 -6.26 -1.33
C MET A 54 0.57 -4.76 -1.50
N GLY A 55 -0.61 -4.17 -1.56
CA GLY A 55 -0.82 -2.74 -1.47
C GLY A 55 -2.28 -2.45 -1.20
N ARG A 56 -2.57 -1.29 -0.61
CA ARG A 56 -3.94 -0.87 -0.29
C ARG A 56 -4.17 0.59 -0.64
N VAL A 57 -5.44 0.93 -0.77
CA VAL A 57 -5.89 2.32 -0.85
C VAL A 57 -6.91 2.55 0.26
N VAL A 58 -6.74 3.63 1.01
CA VAL A 58 -7.69 4.08 2.01
C VAL A 58 -8.15 5.51 1.70
N GLY A 59 -9.25 5.95 2.31
CA GLY A 59 -9.76 7.29 2.09
C GLY A 59 -11.28 7.35 2.18
N ASP A 60 -11.84 8.47 1.72
CA ASP A 60 -13.30 8.65 1.72
C ASP A 60 -13.98 8.14 0.45
N GLY A 61 -13.21 7.70 -0.53
CA GLY A 61 -13.74 7.16 -1.78
C GLY A 61 -14.06 8.20 -2.85
N ALA A 62 -13.77 9.47 -2.61
CA ALA A 62 -14.12 10.53 -3.57
C ALA A 62 -13.11 11.68 -3.57
N CYS A 63 -12.92 12.34 -2.43
CA CYS A 63 -12.08 13.54 -2.34
C CYS A 63 -10.62 13.20 -2.03
N ASN A 64 -10.41 12.22 -1.18
CA ASN A 64 -9.07 11.88 -0.70
C ASN A 64 -8.83 10.38 -0.75
N PHE A 65 -7.72 10.01 -1.37
CA PHE A 65 -7.25 8.62 -1.41
C PHE A 65 -5.80 8.61 -0.97
N GLU A 66 -5.44 7.65 -0.15
CA GLU A 66 -4.05 7.45 0.24
C GLU A 66 -3.61 6.03 -0.11
N VAL A 67 -2.49 5.92 -0.83
CA VAL A 67 -1.86 4.63 -1.11
C VAL A 67 -1.03 4.26 0.09
N VAL A 68 -1.28 3.08 0.64
CA VAL A 68 -0.60 2.60 1.86
C VAL A 68 -0.17 1.14 1.72
N ASP A 69 0.76 0.72 2.55
CA ASP A 69 1.13 -0.69 2.73
C ASP A 69 1.65 -1.36 1.45
N VAL A 70 2.31 -0.61 0.58
CA VAL A 70 2.96 -1.21 -0.59
C VAL A 70 4.21 -1.93 -0.10
N ALA A 71 4.21 -3.26 -0.19
CA ALA A 71 5.26 -4.08 0.37
C ALA A 71 5.52 -5.30 -0.52
N VAL A 72 6.80 -5.67 -0.63
CA VAL A 72 7.24 -6.86 -1.35
C VAL A 72 8.18 -7.63 -0.44
N ASP A 73 7.94 -8.93 -0.28
CA ASP A 73 8.82 -9.81 0.47
C ASP A 73 10.24 -9.70 -0.08
N PRO A 74 11.25 -9.50 0.80
CA PRO A 74 12.65 -9.36 0.37
C PRO A 74 13.13 -10.47 -0.56
N ASN A 75 12.63 -11.68 -0.41
CA ASN A 75 13.02 -12.81 -1.25
C ASN A 75 12.48 -12.72 -2.68
N TYR A 76 11.59 -11.78 -2.94
CA TYR A 76 10.93 -11.59 -4.24
C TYR A 76 11.13 -10.20 -4.81
N GLN A 77 12.00 -9.39 -4.22
CA GLN A 77 12.34 -8.07 -4.74
C GLN A 77 13.16 -8.21 -6.03
N GLY A 78 13.12 -7.17 -6.86
CA GLY A 78 13.81 -7.19 -8.15
C GLY A 78 13.08 -7.96 -9.25
N MET A 79 11.86 -8.39 -9.01
CA MET A 79 11.03 -9.13 -9.98
C MET A 79 9.89 -8.30 -10.57
N GLY A 80 9.84 -7.01 -10.27
CA GLY A 80 8.78 -6.12 -10.76
C GLY A 80 7.46 -6.22 -10.02
N LEU A 81 7.42 -6.86 -8.86
CA LEU A 81 6.17 -7.04 -8.11
C LEU A 81 5.63 -5.73 -7.53
N GLY A 82 6.51 -4.85 -7.06
CA GLY A 82 6.09 -3.52 -6.60
C GLY A 82 5.44 -2.72 -7.71
N LYS A 83 5.99 -2.79 -8.91
CA LYS A 83 5.41 -2.15 -10.09
C LYS A 83 4.04 -2.74 -10.41
N ARG A 84 3.90 -4.07 -10.33
CA ARG A 84 2.61 -4.73 -10.57
C ARG A 84 1.55 -4.31 -9.55
N VAL A 85 1.94 -4.23 -8.26
CA VAL A 85 1.05 -3.73 -7.22
C VAL A 85 0.54 -2.33 -7.59
N MET A 86 1.45 -1.44 -7.99
CA MET A 86 1.07 -0.07 -8.34
C MET A 86 0.26 0.01 -9.63
N GLU A 87 0.47 -0.88 -10.58
CA GLU A 87 -0.36 -0.95 -11.78
C GLU A 87 -1.82 -1.25 -11.42
N TYR A 88 -2.06 -2.20 -10.52
CA TYR A 88 -3.40 -2.51 -10.04
C TYR A 88 -4.03 -1.34 -9.27
N ILE A 89 -3.24 -0.71 -8.40
CA ILE A 89 -3.70 0.45 -7.63
C ILE A 89 -4.05 1.60 -8.56
N ASP A 90 -3.20 1.91 -9.53
CA ASP A 90 -3.44 3.00 -10.47
C ASP A 90 -4.67 2.72 -11.34
N MET A 91 -4.90 1.46 -11.71
CA MET A 91 -6.09 1.08 -12.45
C MET A 91 -7.37 1.32 -11.64
N TYR A 92 -7.34 0.95 -10.35
CA TYR A 92 -8.46 1.24 -9.44
C TYR A 92 -8.69 2.75 -9.32
N LEU A 93 -7.64 3.51 -9.03
CA LEU A 93 -7.74 4.96 -8.85
C LEU A 93 -8.26 5.65 -10.10
N SER A 94 -7.81 5.23 -11.28
CA SER A 94 -8.30 5.77 -12.55
C SER A 94 -9.80 5.54 -12.74
N SER A 95 -10.33 4.46 -12.18
CA SER A 95 -11.75 4.12 -12.33
C SER A 95 -12.66 4.90 -11.39
N VAL A 96 -12.14 5.44 -10.28
CA VAL A 96 -12.95 6.08 -9.24
C VAL A 96 -12.65 7.56 -9.02
N ALA A 97 -11.49 8.05 -9.45
CA ALA A 97 -11.11 9.45 -9.24
C ALA A 97 -12.06 10.39 -9.98
N LEU A 98 -12.46 11.45 -9.28
CA LEU A 98 -13.33 12.49 -9.81
C LEU A 98 -12.55 13.80 -9.85
N GLU A 99 -13.15 14.83 -10.41
CA GLU A 99 -12.54 16.15 -10.42
C GLU A 99 -12.25 16.60 -8.98
N GLY A 100 -11.00 17.01 -8.73
CA GLY A 100 -10.57 17.43 -7.41
C GLY A 100 -10.15 16.32 -6.47
N SER A 101 -10.26 15.06 -6.87
CA SER A 101 -9.76 13.94 -6.05
C SER A 101 -8.25 14.10 -5.82
N TYR A 102 -7.82 13.95 -4.58
CA TYR A 102 -6.41 14.03 -4.21
C TYR A 102 -5.89 12.65 -3.83
N ILE A 103 -4.88 12.20 -4.55
CA ILE A 103 -4.23 10.91 -4.28
C ILE A 103 -2.85 11.20 -3.69
N SER A 104 -2.58 10.67 -2.51
CA SER A 104 -1.32 10.91 -1.83
C SER A 104 -0.72 9.62 -1.29
N MET A 105 0.54 9.69 -0.88
CA MET A 105 1.23 8.62 -0.17
C MET A 105 2.41 9.20 0.59
N ILE A 106 2.83 8.50 1.62
CA ILE A 106 4.10 8.77 2.29
C ILE A 106 5.09 7.74 1.73
N ALA A 107 5.98 8.20 0.86
CA ALA A 107 6.88 7.32 0.13
C ALA A 107 8.23 7.22 0.84
N ASP A 108 8.67 6.01 1.13
CA ASP A 108 10.02 5.74 1.65
C ASP A 108 11.04 5.63 0.52
N GLU A 109 10.59 5.35 -0.71
CA GLU A 109 11.44 5.30 -1.91
C GLU A 109 10.84 6.17 -3.01
N PRO A 110 10.95 7.50 -2.91
CA PRO A 110 10.32 8.41 -3.88
C PRO A 110 10.72 8.14 -5.32
N ALA A 111 11.97 7.77 -5.58
CA ALA A 111 12.45 7.53 -6.95
C ALA A 111 11.66 6.43 -7.66
N PHE A 112 11.24 5.40 -6.93
CA PHE A 112 10.43 4.33 -7.49
C PHE A 112 9.07 4.86 -7.96
N TYR A 113 8.42 5.66 -7.12
CA TYR A 113 7.09 6.21 -7.44
C TYR A 113 7.15 7.31 -8.49
N GLU A 114 8.23 8.08 -8.54
CA GLU A 114 8.40 9.11 -9.56
C GLU A 114 8.38 8.51 -10.97
N LYS A 115 8.96 7.33 -11.14
CA LYS A 115 8.91 6.61 -12.43
C LYS A 115 7.50 6.20 -12.84
N LEU A 116 6.58 6.16 -11.89
CA LEU A 116 5.18 5.80 -12.12
C LEU A 116 4.27 7.03 -12.26
N GLY A 117 4.84 8.22 -12.29
CA GLY A 117 4.09 9.46 -12.47
C GLY A 117 3.73 10.20 -11.18
N TYR A 118 4.13 9.69 -10.03
CA TYR A 118 3.95 10.39 -8.75
C TYR A 118 5.05 11.44 -8.61
N ARG A 119 4.78 12.50 -7.86
CA ARG A 119 5.76 13.56 -7.67
C ARG A 119 5.79 14.00 -6.22
N LEU A 120 6.94 14.45 -5.77
CA LEU A 120 7.09 15.04 -4.44
C LEU A 120 6.28 16.32 -4.35
N VAL A 121 5.57 16.54 -3.27
CA VAL A 121 4.85 17.78 -3.01
C VAL A 121 5.70 18.80 -2.29
N SER A 122 6.82 18.37 -1.73
CA SER A 122 7.85 19.24 -1.15
C SER A 122 8.44 20.15 -2.26
N PRO A 123 8.78 21.42 -1.97
CA PRO A 123 8.71 22.10 -0.67
C PRO A 123 7.37 22.75 -0.35
N SER A 124 6.41 22.77 -1.29
CA SER A 124 5.12 23.44 -1.08
C SER A 124 4.33 22.88 0.07
N CYS A 125 4.34 21.55 0.19
CA CYS A 125 3.69 20.81 1.27
C CYS A 125 4.64 19.72 1.74
N GLN A 126 4.44 19.24 2.96
CA GLN A 126 5.25 18.16 3.51
C GLN A 126 4.40 17.27 4.39
N GLY A 127 4.67 15.96 4.33
CA GLY A 127 4.02 15.00 5.20
C GLY A 127 4.46 15.21 6.65
N MET A 128 3.50 15.10 7.56
CA MET A 128 3.75 15.26 8.99
C MET A 128 3.08 14.14 9.76
N THR A 129 3.65 13.78 10.90
CA THR A 129 3.09 12.74 11.76
C THR A 129 3.20 13.16 13.22
N LYS A 130 2.32 12.60 14.05
CA LYS A 130 2.35 12.79 15.49
C LYS A 130 1.93 11.48 16.15
N LYS A 131 2.62 11.08 17.20
CA LYS A 131 2.28 9.86 17.94
C LYS A 131 1.26 10.19 19.02
N PHE A 132 0.19 9.41 19.07
CA PHE A 132 -0.87 9.57 20.05
C PHE A 132 -0.88 8.47 21.10
N ASN A 133 -0.28 7.33 20.79
CA ASN A 133 -0.16 6.23 21.74
C ASN A 133 1.30 6.06 22.10
N PRO A 134 1.69 6.11 23.40
CA PRO A 134 3.09 5.99 23.78
C PRO A 134 3.71 4.64 23.42
N CYS A 135 2.92 3.62 23.10
CA CYS A 135 3.42 2.32 22.64
C CYS A 135 3.72 2.30 21.14
N ASN A 136 3.38 3.35 20.45
CA ASN A 136 3.67 3.46 19.02
C ASN A 136 5.08 4.03 18.83
#